data_2f950f38a4dfdf28985dbcab5912bc16
#
_entry.id   2f950f38a4dfdf28985dbcab5912bc16
#
_cell.length_a   1.000
_cell.length_b   1.000
_cell.length_c   1.000
_cell.angle_alpha   90.00
_cell.angle_beta   90.00
_cell.angle_gamma   90.00
#
_symmetry.space_group_name_H-M   'P 1'
#
loop_
_entity.id
_entity.type
_entity.pdbx_description
1 polymer ?
#
loop_
_entity_poly.entity_id
_entity_poly.type
_entity_poly.pdbx_seq_one_letter_code
_entity_poly.pdbx_strand_id
1 'polypeptide(L)'
;MPHATTPCPRSVRASALALTCALALGVGTTASWAQAAAPAPAPAPAAANPQAALQVVQTVRAEFATPINAAQTLLAQGQLDEAMRNVTLAAALPNPTPYETMLVERTRAAIAQRQGNNALVVQALEAAFATGQIPPADEVGLVEAIVSIAYRLNDHPRVLRWSERYAALGGTQDAVRMVRIQSQLASGDEKGAMAALAARLDAADKAGTTQPESHLRTLLSLQQKFKDAGMQRTLERLAVAYPRPEYWMDLVVFAARDPNLPDRTLIEMYRLLRVVGGVKQLELGEELAQLAARLGQPAEALSVVEDAFAAGQMGKGGQAAAHQTLRDQVRKHAAAEATDRAAAEASARMAPNGNGLVDLGWAMVAGLPLGAPAAQVEPGLALMEQGIAKGGLRRPVEARLHLAMGQLAAGRKDAARQTLKALEAEAKTDPLAVPVQLWTMFAQAPAMLPTRQ
;
A
#
# COMPACT_ATOMS: atom_id res chain seq x y z
N MET A 1 -36.91 16.13 37.28
CA MET A 1 -37.17 16.54 35.89
C MET A 1 -36.25 17.68 35.55
N PRO A 2 -35.40 17.62 34.56
CA PRO A 2 -35.70 17.44 33.15
C PRO A 2 -34.79 16.43 32.47
N HIS A 3 -35.31 15.96 31.36
CA HIS A 3 -34.92 15.12 30.26
C HIS A 3 -33.45 15.10 29.85
N ALA A 4 -32.84 13.92 29.92
CA ALA A 4 -31.63 13.54 29.20
C ALA A 4 -32.00 13.02 27.80
N THR A 5 -31.56 13.70 26.75
CA THR A 5 -31.63 13.24 25.38
C THR A 5 -30.32 12.55 25.02
N THR A 6 -30.40 11.25 24.85
CA THR A 6 -29.34 10.40 24.26
C THR A 6 -29.27 10.60 22.73
N PRO A 7 -28.10 10.80 22.13
CA PRO A 7 -27.97 10.72 20.66
C PRO A 7 -27.76 9.27 20.23
N CYS A 8 -28.55 8.89 19.24
CA CYS A 8 -28.54 7.64 18.51
C CYS A 8 -27.23 7.44 17.73
N PRO A 9 -26.66 6.23 17.64
CA PRO A 9 -25.48 5.99 16.83
C PRO A 9 -25.85 5.94 15.34
N ARG A 10 -25.17 6.76 14.55
CA ARG A 10 -25.25 6.74 13.09
C ARG A 10 -24.71 5.42 12.56
N SER A 11 -25.58 4.65 11.95
CA SER A 11 -25.27 3.46 11.17
C SER A 11 -24.32 3.81 10.02
N VAL A 12 -23.13 3.19 10.01
CA VAL A 12 -22.22 3.16 8.88
C VAL A 12 -22.88 2.34 7.77
N ARG A 13 -23.36 3.00 6.73
CA ARG A 13 -23.81 2.36 5.51
C ARG A 13 -22.60 1.75 4.81
N ALA A 14 -22.50 0.43 4.82
CA ALA A 14 -21.67 -0.33 3.92
C ALA A 14 -22.15 -0.06 2.50
N SER A 15 -21.35 0.63 1.69
CA SER A 15 -21.57 0.78 0.26
C SER A 15 -21.27 -0.56 -0.39
N ALA A 16 -22.31 -1.38 -0.56
CA ALA A 16 -22.27 -2.54 -1.43
C ALA A 16 -22.17 -2.01 -2.87
N LEU A 17 -21.00 -2.12 -3.49
CA LEU A 17 -20.86 -2.00 -4.94
C LEU A 17 -21.62 -3.18 -5.56
N ALA A 18 -22.84 -2.91 -6.00
CA ALA A 18 -23.58 -3.81 -6.87
C ALA A 18 -22.94 -3.76 -8.26
N LEU A 19 -22.07 -4.73 -8.57
CA LEU A 19 -21.64 -4.99 -9.93
C LEU A 19 -22.83 -5.62 -10.67
N THR A 20 -23.60 -4.79 -11.35
CA THR A 20 -24.61 -5.24 -12.31
C THR A 20 -23.89 -5.69 -13.59
N CYS A 21 -23.57 -6.98 -13.69
CA CYS A 21 -23.24 -7.61 -14.97
C CYS A 21 -24.51 -7.65 -15.81
N ALA A 22 -24.72 -6.63 -16.65
CA ALA A 22 -25.72 -6.68 -17.70
C ALA A 22 -25.24 -7.63 -18.80
N LEU A 23 -25.78 -8.83 -18.84
CA LEU A 23 -25.71 -9.71 -20.00
C LEU A 23 -26.56 -9.07 -21.10
N ALA A 24 -25.96 -8.28 -21.95
CA ALA A 24 -26.61 -7.73 -23.14
C ALA A 24 -26.85 -8.86 -24.14
N LEU A 25 -28.05 -9.34 -24.19
CA LEU A 25 -28.56 -10.14 -25.31
C LEU A 25 -28.85 -9.17 -26.46
N GLY A 26 -27.93 -9.06 -27.41
CA GLY A 26 -28.14 -8.29 -28.64
C GLY A 26 -29.21 -8.96 -29.52
N VAL A 27 -30.44 -8.41 -29.49
CA VAL A 27 -31.41 -8.69 -30.52
C VAL A 27 -31.27 -7.61 -31.57
N GLY A 28 -30.74 -8.00 -32.74
CA GLY A 28 -30.62 -7.11 -33.90
C GLY A 28 -32.00 -6.83 -34.49
N THR A 29 -32.44 -5.59 -34.47
CA THR A 29 -33.58 -5.11 -35.26
C THR A 29 -33.03 -4.47 -36.54
N THR A 30 -33.37 -5.09 -37.68
CA THR A 30 -33.21 -4.53 -39.02
C THR A 30 -34.19 -3.41 -39.25
N ALA A 31 -33.69 -2.18 -39.49
CA ALA A 31 -34.47 -1.11 -40.13
C ALA A 31 -33.78 -0.69 -41.41
N SER A 32 -34.44 -0.98 -42.51
CA SER A 32 -34.08 -0.64 -43.88
C SER A 32 -34.38 0.86 -44.14
N TRP A 33 -33.43 1.60 -44.64
CA TRP A 33 -33.68 2.85 -45.41
C TRP A 33 -32.80 2.83 -46.63
N ALA A 34 -33.46 2.68 -47.80
CA ALA A 34 -32.85 2.82 -49.08
C ALA A 34 -32.63 4.31 -49.43
N GLN A 35 -31.42 4.66 -49.86
CA GLN A 35 -31.22 5.86 -50.63
C GLN A 35 -30.14 5.58 -51.72
N ALA A 36 -30.59 5.79 -52.96
CA ALA A 36 -29.81 5.55 -54.14
C ALA A 36 -28.71 6.61 -54.32
N ALA A 37 -27.52 6.16 -54.66
CA ALA A 37 -26.45 7.00 -55.26
C ALA A 37 -25.69 6.20 -56.33
N ALA A 38 -25.30 6.89 -57.37
CA ALA A 38 -24.80 6.43 -58.65
C ALA A 38 -23.49 5.61 -58.61
N PRO A 39 -23.15 4.84 -59.65
CA PRO A 39 -22.10 3.86 -59.64
C PRO A 39 -20.69 4.46 -59.80
N ALA A 40 -19.79 4.07 -58.93
CA ALA A 40 -18.36 4.29 -59.02
C ALA A 40 -17.65 3.05 -59.63
N PRO A 41 -16.47 3.18 -60.29
CA PRO A 41 -15.87 2.14 -61.07
C PRO A 41 -15.33 0.98 -60.23
N ALA A 42 -15.34 -0.21 -60.80
CA ALA A 42 -14.94 -1.49 -60.22
C ALA A 42 -13.48 -1.49 -59.71
N PRO A 43 -13.23 -1.91 -58.49
CA PRO A 43 -11.86 -2.24 -58.04
C PRO A 43 -11.44 -3.62 -58.51
N ALA A 44 -10.14 -3.75 -58.84
CA ALA A 44 -9.48 -4.98 -59.25
C ALA A 44 -9.63 -6.11 -58.18
N PRO A 45 -9.49 -7.39 -58.58
CA PRO A 45 -9.73 -8.50 -57.67
C PRO A 45 -8.67 -8.53 -56.57
N ALA A 46 -9.12 -8.31 -55.34
CA ALA A 46 -8.32 -8.47 -54.13
C ALA A 46 -7.97 -9.96 -53.96
N ALA A 47 -6.69 -10.22 -53.72
CA ALA A 47 -6.19 -11.54 -53.41
C ALA A 47 -6.98 -12.18 -52.27
N ALA A 48 -7.42 -13.40 -52.48
CA ALA A 48 -8.16 -14.19 -51.50
C ALA A 48 -7.31 -14.36 -50.23
N ASN A 49 -7.86 -13.84 -49.13
CA ASN A 49 -7.28 -14.02 -47.82
C ASN A 49 -7.52 -15.48 -47.37
N PRO A 50 -6.47 -16.34 -47.18
CA PRO A 50 -6.67 -17.74 -46.83
C PRO A 50 -7.13 -18.00 -45.40
N GLN A 51 -7.51 -16.96 -44.65
CA GLN A 51 -8.03 -17.03 -43.27
C GLN A 51 -9.53 -16.71 -43.14
N ALA A 52 -10.34 -16.97 -44.16
CA ALA A 52 -11.76 -17.18 -43.96
C ALA A 52 -11.94 -18.47 -43.17
N ALA A 53 -11.74 -18.39 -41.86
CA ALA A 53 -12.11 -19.46 -40.95
C ALA A 53 -13.55 -19.85 -41.26
N LEU A 54 -13.76 -21.13 -41.65
CA LEU A 54 -15.06 -21.72 -41.79
C LEU A 54 -15.89 -21.38 -40.53
N GLN A 55 -16.77 -20.38 -40.61
CA GLN A 55 -17.82 -20.19 -39.62
C GLN A 55 -18.67 -21.43 -39.73
N VAL A 56 -18.42 -22.39 -38.85
CA VAL A 56 -19.36 -23.51 -38.65
C VAL A 56 -20.66 -22.86 -38.23
N VAL A 57 -21.61 -22.81 -39.14
CA VAL A 57 -23.00 -22.39 -38.81
C VAL A 57 -23.51 -23.42 -37.81
N GLN A 58 -23.50 -23.08 -36.55
CA GLN A 58 -23.97 -23.94 -35.46
C GLN A 58 -25.49 -23.95 -35.53
N THR A 59 -26.04 -24.95 -36.17
CA THR A 59 -27.48 -25.14 -36.29
C THR A 59 -28.03 -25.85 -35.04
N VAL A 60 -29.03 -25.23 -34.41
CA VAL A 60 -29.78 -25.84 -33.32
C VAL A 60 -30.95 -26.61 -33.93
N ARG A 61 -31.13 -27.86 -33.52
CA ARG A 61 -32.29 -28.65 -33.95
C ARG A 61 -33.60 -28.01 -33.46
N ALA A 62 -34.64 -28.04 -34.26
CA ALA A 62 -35.94 -27.44 -33.92
C ALA A 62 -36.53 -27.95 -32.59
N GLU A 63 -36.30 -29.21 -32.27
CA GLU A 63 -36.67 -29.84 -31.00
C GLU A 63 -36.02 -29.15 -29.78
N PHE A 64 -34.79 -28.69 -29.88
CA PHE A 64 -34.10 -27.93 -28.86
C PHE A 64 -34.46 -26.44 -28.90
N ALA A 65 -34.57 -25.86 -30.10
CA ALA A 65 -34.86 -24.45 -30.26
C ALA A 65 -36.20 -24.06 -29.67
N THR A 66 -37.23 -24.88 -29.86
CA THR A 66 -38.60 -24.60 -29.37
C THR A 66 -38.66 -24.40 -27.85
N PRO A 67 -38.23 -25.35 -27.01
CA PRO A 67 -38.29 -25.15 -25.56
C PRO A 67 -37.31 -24.10 -25.05
N ILE A 68 -36.14 -23.90 -25.70
CA ILE A 68 -35.19 -22.85 -25.30
C ILE A 68 -35.74 -21.45 -25.57
N ASN A 69 -36.35 -21.23 -26.76
CA ASN A 69 -37.00 -19.97 -27.10
C ASN A 69 -38.20 -19.67 -26.16
N ALA A 70 -38.99 -20.68 -25.84
CA ALA A 70 -40.07 -20.56 -24.86
C ALA A 70 -39.51 -20.17 -23.47
N ALA A 71 -38.44 -20.83 -23.02
CA ALA A 71 -37.75 -20.49 -21.75
C ALA A 71 -37.24 -19.05 -21.71
N GLN A 72 -36.68 -18.58 -22.80
CA GLN A 72 -36.15 -17.17 -22.88
C GLN A 72 -37.30 -16.16 -22.85
N THR A 73 -38.43 -16.46 -23.53
CA THR A 73 -39.63 -15.62 -23.50
C THR A 73 -40.21 -15.56 -22.09
N LEU A 74 -40.35 -16.70 -21.44
CA LEU A 74 -40.87 -16.80 -20.07
C LEU A 74 -39.97 -16.13 -19.05
N LEU A 75 -38.66 -16.25 -19.24
CA LEU A 75 -37.64 -15.52 -18.43
C LEU A 75 -37.85 -14.02 -18.55
N ALA A 76 -38.06 -13.51 -19.76
CA ALA A 76 -38.28 -12.08 -19.99
C ALA A 76 -39.60 -11.61 -19.32
N GLN A 77 -40.62 -12.47 -19.26
CA GLN A 77 -41.90 -12.23 -18.59
C GLN A 77 -41.86 -12.42 -17.06
N GLY A 78 -40.71 -12.89 -16.51
CA GLY A 78 -40.55 -13.15 -15.08
C GLY A 78 -41.17 -14.46 -14.60
N GLN A 79 -41.67 -15.34 -15.52
CA GLN A 79 -42.25 -16.64 -15.22
C GLN A 79 -41.14 -17.70 -15.04
N LEU A 80 -40.36 -17.56 -13.94
CA LEU A 80 -39.08 -18.27 -13.75
C LEU A 80 -39.26 -19.79 -13.65
N ASP A 81 -40.29 -20.27 -12.98
CA ASP A 81 -40.52 -21.71 -12.80
C ASP A 81 -40.92 -22.39 -14.11
N GLU A 82 -41.72 -21.70 -14.94
CA GLU A 82 -42.10 -22.21 -16.26
C GLU A 82 -40.93 -22.16 -17.23
N ALA A 83 -40.11 -21.10 -17.16
CA ALA A 83 -38.85 -21.02 -17.91
C ALA A 83 -37.93 -22.19 -17.56
N MET A 84 -37.76 -22.49 -16.26
CA MET A 84 -36.92 -23.61 -15.81
C MET A 84 -37.49 -24.98 -16.27
N ARG A 85 -38.81 -25.18 -16.27
CA ARG A 85 -39.39 -26.40 -16.82
C ARG A 85 -39.05 -26.58 -18.31
N ASN A 86 -39.12 -25.54 -19.11
CA ASN A 86 -38.77 -25.58 -20.53
C ASN A 86 -37.28 -25.89 -20.76
N VAL A 87 -36.39 -25.31 -19.95
CA VAL A 87 -34.95 -25.66 -19.97
C VAL A 87 -34.73 -27.13 -19.61
N THR A 88 -35.47 -27.66 -18.64
CA THR A 88 -35.37 -29.06 -18.24
C THR A 88 -35.87 -30.00 -19.35
N LEU A 89 -36.94 -29.63 -20.07
CA LEU A 89 -37.40 -30.37 -21.23
C LEU A 89 -36.34 -30.41 -22.34
N ALA A 90 -35.72 -29.27 -22.65
CA ALA A 90 -34.63 -29.21 -23.62
C ALA A 90 -33.42 -30.08 -23.19
N ALA A 91 -33.04 -30.04 -21.91
CA ALA A 91 -31.95 -30.84 -21.36
C ALA A 91 -32.19 -32.35 -21.40
N ALA A 92 -33.45 -32.79 -21.41
CA ALA A 92 -33.84 -34.19 -21.45
C ALA A 92 -33.84 -34.78 -22.88
N LEU A 93 -33.67 -33.96 -23.91
CA LEU A 93 -33.64 -34.43 -25.30
C LEU A 93 -32.39 -35.28 -25.56
N PRO A 94 -32.51 -36.35 -26.37
CA PRO A 94 -31.39 -37.26 -26.59
C PRO A 94 -30.28 -36.66 -27.44
N ASN A 95 -29.05 -37.06 -27.17
CA ASN A 95 -27.84 -36.72 -27.97
C ASN A 95 -27.67 -35.21 -28.25
N PRO A 96 -27.62 -34.34 -27.23
CA PRO A 96 -27.41 -32.91 -27.45
C PRO A 96 -26.01 -32.66 -28.06
N THR A 97 -25.95 -31.74 -29.02
CA THR A 97 -24.66 -31.23 -29.46
C THR A 97 -23.99 -30.37 -28.37
N PRO A 98 -22.65 -30.20 -28.40
CA PRO A 98 -22.00 -29.31 -27.45
C PRO A 98 -22.60 -27.88 -27.44
N TYR A 99 -23.00 -27.38 -28.61
CA TYR A 99 -23.64 -26.07 -28.73
C TYR A 99 -25.06 -26.02 -28.10
N GLU A 100 -25.87 -27.05 -28.36
CA GLU A 100 -27.19 -27.16 -27.70
C GLU A 100 -27.04 -27.24 -26.18
N THR A 101 -26.08 -28.02 -25.68
CA THR A 101 -25.78 -28.07 -24.23
C THR A 101 -25.40 -26.72 -23.70
N MET A 102 -24.53 -26.00 -24.40
CA MET A 102 -24.12 -24.66 -24.00
C MET A 102 -25.32 -23.69 -23.90
N LEU A 103 -26.23 -23.72 -24.87
CA LEU A 103 -27.41 -22.88 -24.86
C LEU A 103 -28.37 -23.22 -23.68
N VAL A 104 -28.60 -24.53 -23.44
CA VAL A 104 -29.38 -25.02 -22.30
C VAL A 104 -28.80 -24.50 -20.99
N GLU A 105 -27.50 -24.66 -20.78
CA GLU A 105 -26.85 -24.31 -19.54
C GLU A 105 -26.73 -22.78 -19.34
N ARG A 106 -26.49 -22.01 -20.41
CA ARG A 106 -26.54 -20.52 -20.33
C ARG A 106 -27.96 -20.04 -19.96
N THR A 107 -28.99 -20.62 -20.55
CA THR A 107 -30.40 -20.27 -20.24
C THR A 107 -30.72 -20.65 -18.79
N ARG A 108 -30.30 -21.86 -18.35
CA ARG A 108 -30.46 -22.31 -16.96
C ARG A 108 -29.78 -21.34 -15.98
N ALA A 109 -28.54 -20.91 -16.26
CA ALA A 109 -27.82 -19.95 -15.44
C ALA A 109 -28.57 -18.62 -15.34
N ALA A 110 -29.09 -18.11 -16.46
CA ALA A 110 -29.86 -16.85 -16.47
C ALA A 110 -31.14 -16.92 -15.63
N ILE A 111 -31.87 -18.02 -15.71
CA ILE A 111 -33.06 -18.24 -14.88
C ILE A 111 -32.70 -18.36 -13.40
N ALA A 112 -31.68 -19.18 -13.08
CA ALA A 112 -31.19 -19.38 -11.71
C ALA A 112 -30.70 -18.06 -11.09
N GLN A 113 -30.07 -17.19 -11.88
CA GLN A 113 -29.66 -15.87 -11.44
C GLN A 113 -30.86 -15.01 -11.02
N ARG A 114 -31.94 -15.02 -11.79
CA ARG A 114 -33.17 -14.28 -11.46
C ARG A 114 -33.88 -14.87 -10.24
N GLN A 115 -33.73 -16.18 -10.01
CA GLN A 115 -34.26 -16.88 -8.83
C GLN A 115 -33.36 -16.66 -7.59
N GLY A 116 -32.17 -16.04 -7.71
CA GLY A 116 -31.21 -15.89 -6.62
C GLY A 116 -30.47 -17.20 -6.25
N ASN A 117 -30.60 -18.25 -7.06
CA ASN A 117 -29.98 -19.56 -6.83
C ASN A 117 -28.51 -19.55 -7.33
N ASN A 118 -27.62 -18.91 -6.55
CA ASN A 118 -26.21 -18.77 -6.91
C ASN A 118 -25.50 -20.13 -7.11
N ALA A 119 -25.88 -21.16 -6.37
CA ALA A 119 -25.27 -22.49 -6.52
C ALA A 119 -25.56 -23.08 -7.91
N LEU A 120 -26.84 -23.01 -8.37
CA LEU A 120 -27.21 -23.46 -9.69
C LEU A 120 -26.59 -22.59 -10.81
N VAL A 121 -26.44 -21.27 -10.59
CA VAL A 121 -25.78 -20.40 -11.55
C VAL A 121 -24.35 -20.87 -11.81
N VAL A 122 -23.53 -21.09 -10.76
CA VAL A 122 -22.17 -21.55 -10.92
C VAL A 122 -22.09 -22.89 -11.62
N GLN A 123 -22.94 -23.85 -11.20
CA GLN A 123 -22.96 -25.18 -11.82
C GLN A 123 -23.28 -25.11 -13.31
N ALA A 124 -24.28 -24.33 -13.71
CA ALA A 124 -24.68 -24.17 -15.09
C ALA A 124 -23.61 -23.42 -15.92
N LEU A 125 -23.00 -22.40 -15.38
CA LEU A 125 -21.89 -21.70 -16.08
C LEU A 125 -20.67 -22.60 -16.27
N GLU A 126 -20.30 -23.41 -15.28
CA GLU A 126 -19.24 -24.42 -15.40
C GLU A 126 -19.55 -25.45 -16.50
N ALA A 127 -20.79 -25.94 -16.52
CA ALA A 127 -21.24 -26.88 -17.54
C ALA A 127 -21.24 -26.25 -18.95
N ALA A 128 -21.66 -25.00 -19.09
CA ALA A 128 -21.60 -24.26 -20.34
C ALA A 128 -20.15 -24.08 -20.82
N PHE A 129 -19.25 -23.71 -19.91
CA PHE A 129 -17.81 -23.54 -20.22
C PHE A 129 -17.17 -24.86 -20.67
N ALA A 130 -17.53 -25.98 -20.03
CA ALA A 130 -16.98 -27.30 -20.33
C ALA A 130 -17.32 -27.80 -21.76
N THR A 131 -18.37 -27.23 -22.39
CA THR A 131 -18.72 -27.57 -23.79
C THR A 131 -17.66 -27.10 -24.81
N GLY A 132 -16.79 -26.14 -24.47
CA GLY A 132 -15.86 -25.51 -25.40
C GLY A 132 -16.52 -24.65 -26.48
N GLN A 133 -17.79 -24.31 -26.32
CA GLN A 133 -18.59 -23.56 -27.31
C GLN A 133 -18.80 -22.08 -26.91
N ILE A 134 -18.21 -21.64 -25.78
CA ILE A 134 -18.25 -20.23 -25.40
C ILE A 134 -17.33 -19.45 -26.36
N PRO A 135 -17.81 -18.36 -26.98
CA PRO A 135 -16.94 -17.52 -27.82
C PRO A 135 -15.73 -17.01 -27.00
N PRO A 136 -14.51 -17.02 -27.57
CA PRO A 136 -13.30 -16.59 -26.86
C PRO A 136 -13.42 -15.19 -26.24
N ALA A 137 -14.16 -14.29 -26.86
CA ALA A 137 -14.42 -12.95 -26.33
C ALA A 137 -15.25 -12.95 -25.04
N ASP A 138 -16.08 -13.99 -24.81
CA ASP A 138 -16.98 -14.11 -23.66
C ASP A 138 -16.36 -14.95 -22.53
N GLU A 139 -15.32 -15.75 -22.81
CA GLU A 139 -14.74 -16.68 -21.83
C GLU A 139 -14.26 -15.99 -20.56
N VAL A 140 -13.54 -14.89 -20.68
CA VAL A 140 -12.99 -14.14 -19.53
C VAL A 140 -14.13 -13.66 -18.63
N GLY A 141 -15.18 -13.05 -19.22
CA GLY A 141 -16.33 -12.55 -18.46
C GLY A 141 -17.15 -13.65 -17.78
N LEU A 142 -17.30 -14.79 -18.44
CA LEU A 142 -17.99 -15.95 -17.85
C LEU A 142 -17.21 -16.52 -16.66
N VAL A 143 -15.89 -16.66 -16.78
CA VAL A 143 -15.04 -17.15 -15.70
C VAL A 143 -14.99 -16.15 -14.53
N GLU A 144 -14.97 -14.85 -14.81
CA GLU A 144 -15.10 -13.82 -13.78
C GLU A 144 -16.41 -13.95 -12.99
N ALA A 145 -17.53 -14.20 -13.69
CA ALA A 145 -18.82 -14.43 -13.03
C ALA A 145 -18.78 -15.67 -12.13
N ILE A 146 -18.20 -16.79 -12.60
CA ILE A 146 -18.02 -18.01 -11.80
C ILE A 146 -17.23 -17.70 -10.52
N VAL A 147 -16.06 -17.04 -10.63
CA VAL A 147 -15.22 -16.68 -9.48
C VAL A 147 -15.98 -15.81 -8.48
N SER A 148 -16.68 -14.78 -8.97
CA SER A 148 -17.41 -13.83 -8.12
C SER A 148 -18.57 -14.50 -7.38
N ILE A 149 -19.31 -15.42 -8.03
CA ILE A 149 -20.41 -16.12 -7.40
C ILE A 149 -19.90 -17.19 -6.44
N ALA A 150 -18.86 -17.95 -6.82
CA ALA A 150 -18.23 -18.94 -5.94
C ALA A 150 -17.72 -18.30 -4.64
N TYR A 151 -17.12 -17.09 -4.74
CA TYR A 151 -16.69 -16.35 -3.56
C TYR A 151 -17.86 -15.98 -2.62
N ARG A 152 -19.00 -15.52 -3.18
CA ARG A 152 -20.20 -15.23 -2.38
C ARG A 152 -20.78 -16.49 -1.69
N LEU A 153 -20.55 -17.66 -2.28
CA LEU A 153 -20.92 -18.94 -1.70
C LEU A 153 -19.90 -19.48 -0.68
N ASN A 154 -18.77 -18.76 -0.44
CA ASN A 154 -17.64 -19.21 0.35
C ASN A 154 -17.01 -20.53 -0.17
N ASP A 155 -17.17 -20.82 -1.47
CA ASP A 155 -16.57 -21.98 -2.12
C ASP A 155 -15.14 -21.65 -2.56
N HIS A 156 -14.26 -21.53 -1.57
CA HIS A 156 -12.86 -21.17 -1.78
C HIS A 156 -12.11 -22.12 -2.74
N PRO A 157 -12.28 -23.44 -2.68
CA PRO A 157 -11.65 -24.35 -3.65
C PRO A 157 -12.04 -24.02 -5.09
N ARG A 158 -13.31 -23.70 -5.34
CA ARG A 158 -13.80 -23.30 -6.67
C ARG A 158 -13.22 -21.95 -7.09
N VAL A 159 -13.17 -20.98 -6.20
CA VAL A 159 -12.53 -19.68 -6.45
C VAL A 159 -11.08 -19.87 -6.89
N LEU A 160 -10.29 -20.67 -6.19
CA LEU A 160 -8.88 -20.90 -6.51
C LEU A 160 -8.74 -21.51 -7.92
N ARG A 161 -9.46 -22.59 -8.20
CA ARG A 161 -9.44 -23.24 -9.51
C ARG A 161 -9.81 -22.30 -10.66
N TRP A 162 -10.92 -21.56 -10.53
CA TRP A 162 -11.39 -20.70 -11.61
C TRP A 162 -10.64 -19.40 -11.73
N SER A 163 -10.05 -18.87 -10.67
CA SER A 163 -9.12 -17.72 -10.76
C SER A 163 -7.82 -18.04 -11.49
N GLU A 164 -7.35 -19.29 -11.44
CA GLU A 164 -6.22 -19.74 -12.27
C GLU A 164 -6.63 -19.77 -13.75
N ARG A 165 -7.80 -20.29 -14.05
CA ARG A 165 -8.32 -20.27 -15.42
C ARG A 165 -8.53 -18.86 -15.94
N TYR A 166 -9.02 -17.95 -15.08
CA TYR A 166 -9.15 -16.53 -15.40
C TYR A 166 -7.81 -15.89 -15.81
N ALA A 167 -6.77 -16.15 -15.02
CA ALA A 167 -5.43 -15.66 -15.34
C ALA A 167 -4.86 -16.26 -16.64
N ALA A 168 -5.09 -17.57 -16.89
CA ALA A 168 -4.67 -18.25 -18.11
C ALA A 168 -5.37 -17.70 -19.38
N LEU A 169 -6.58 -17.17 -19.24
CA LEU A 169 -7.33 -16.49 -20.29
C LEU A 169 -6.95 -15.00 -20.45
N GLY A 170 -5.93 -14.53 -19.74
CA GLY A 170 -5.50 -13.13 -19.80
C GLY A 170 -6.36 -12.15 -19.02
N GLY A 171 -7.16 -12.62 -18.07
CA GLY A 171 -7.98 -11.78 -17.20
C GLY A 171 -7.13 -10.88 -16.28
N THR A 172 -7.46 -9.59 -16.20
CA THR A 172 -6.63 -8.58 -15.52
C THR A 172 -7.32 -7.87 -14.35
N GLN A 173 -8.58 -8.17 -14.06
CA GLN A 173 -9.34 -7.50 -13.01
C GLN A 173 -8.71 -7.71 -11.63
N ASP A 174 -8.42 -6.60 -10.95
CA ASP A 174 -7.80 -6.63 -9.62
C ASP A 174 -8.73 -7.26 -8.56
N ALA A 175 -10.04 -7.10 -8.72
CA ALA A 175 -11.03 -7.72 -7.85
C ALA A 175 -10.92 -9.26 -7.82
N VAL A 176 -10.69 -9.91 -8.97
CA VAL A 176 -10.50 -11.36 -9.05
C VAL A 176 -9.21 -11.80 -8.33
N ARG A 177 -8.13 -11.01 -8.48
CA ARG A 177 -6.86 -11.26 -7.77
C ARG A 177 -7.04 -11.17 -6.25
N MET A 178 -7.79 -10.16 -5.78
CA MET A 178 -8.07 -10.00 -4.34
C MET A 178 -8.93 -11.13 -3.78
N VAL A 179 -9.98 -11.54 -4.49
CA VAL A 179 -10.82 -12.67 -4.11
C VAL A 179 -10.02 -13.97 -4.04
N ARG A 180 -9.07 -14.19 -4.96
CA ARG A 180 -8.13 -15.31 -4.90
C ARG A 180 -7.28 -15.28 -3.63
N ILE A 181 -6.66 -14.13 -3.32
CA ILE A 181 -5.82 -13.96 -2.12
C ILE A 181 -6.64 -14.24 -0.85
N GLN A 182 -7.85 -13.70 -0.76
CA GLN A 182 -8.74 -13.95 0.37
C GLN A 182 -9.13 -15.42 0.50
N SER A 183 -9.36 -16.09 -0.64
CA SER A 183 -9.65 -17.52 -0.66
C SER A 183 -8.45 -18.39 -0.28
N GLN A 184 -7.22 -17.99 -0.63
CA GLN A 184 -5.99 -18.64 -0.16
C GLN A 184 -5.88 -18.53 1.37
N LEU A 185 -6.10 -17.33 1.93
CA LEU A 185 -6.08 -17.14 3.40
C LEU A 185 -7.16 -17.99 4.08
N ALA A 186 -8.38 -18.00 3.57
CA ALA A 186 -9.49 -18.79 4.12
C ALA A 186 -9.25 -20.31 4.04
N SER A 187 -8.48 -20.75 3.04
CA SER A 187 -8.11 -22.16 2.84
C SER A 187 -6.82 -22.57 3.57
N GLY A 188 -6.17 -21.64 4.30
CA GLY A 188 -4.92 -21.90 5.01
C GLY A 188 -3.65 -21.82 4.16
N ASP A 189 -3.73 -21.46 2.89
CA ASP A 189 -2.57 -21.19 2.01
C ASP A 189 -2.02 -19.78 2.26
N GLU A 190 -1.56 -19.54 3.49
CA GLU A 190 -1.04 -18.22 3.90
C GLU A 190 0.25 -17.83 3.15
N LYS A 191 1.09 -18.81 2.78
CA LYS A 191 2.31 -18.52 2.01
C LYS A 191 1.99 -18.11 0.57
N GLY A 192 1.06 -18.79 -0.07
CA GLY A 192 0.57 -18.42 -1.40
C GLY A 192 -0.09 -17.04 -1.39
N ALA A 193 -0.93 -16.76 -0.37
CA ALA A 193 -1.54 -15.44 -0.19
C ALA A 193 -0.50 -14.34 0.03
N MET A 194 0.53 -14.59 0.86
CA MET A 194 1.63 -13.64 1.08
C MET A 194 2.35 -13.31 -0.22
N ALA A 195 2.75 -14.32 -1.00
CA ALA A 195 3.43 -14.12 -2.26
C ALA A 195 2.57 -13.36 -3.30
N ALA A 196 1.28 -13.74 -3.41
CA ALA A 196 0.35 -13.07 -4.32
C ALA A 196 0.08 -11.61 -3.93
N LEU A 197 -0.05 -11.34 -2.63
CA LEU A 197 -0.25 -9.99 -2.10
C LEU A 197 1.01 -9.13 -2.31
N ALA A 198 2.21 -9.67 -2.05
CA ALA A 198 3.47 -8.98 -2.30
C ALA A 198 3.62 -8.60 -3.79
N ALA A 199 3.39 -9.54 -4.70
CA ALA A 199 3.47 -9.30 -6.14
C ALA A 199 2.46 -8.23 -6.61
N ARG A 200 1.24 -8.24 -6.05
CA ARG A 200 0.22 -7.23 -6.33
C ARG A 200 0.66 -5.84 -5.87
N LEU A 201 1.22 -5.74 -4.66
CA LEU A 201 1.71 -4.47 -4.11
C LEU A 201 2.92 -3.94 -4.91
N ASP A 202 3.81 -4.83 -5.36
CA ASP A 202 4.92 -4.45 -6.24
C ASP A 202 4.46 -3.94 -7.62
N ALA A 203 3.41 -4.52 -8.17
CA ALA A 203 2.80 -4.03 -9.40
C ALA A 203 2.15 -2.65 -9.23
N ALA A 204 1.52 -2.42 -8.08
CA ALA A 204 0.93 -1.14 -7.73
C ALA A 204 1.97 -0.03 -7.55
N ASP A 205 3.12 -0.34 -6.92
CA ASP A 205 4.24 0.61 -6.81
C ASP A 205 4.75 1.05 -8.20
N LYS A 206 4.92 0.08 -9.11
CA LYS A 206 5.34 0.38 -10.50
C LYS A 206 4.33 1.23 -11.25
N ALA A 207 3.05 1.10 -10.91
CA ALA A 207 1.96 1.91 -11.48
C ALA A 207 1.76 3.25 -10.75
N GLY A 208 2.51 3.54 -9.69
CA GLY A 208 2.35 4.76 -8.90
C GLY A 208 1.03 4.82 -8.12
N THR A 209 0.40 3.69 -7.82
CA THR A 209 -0.89 3.62 -7.12
C THR A 209 -0.71 3.25 -5.66
N THR A 210 -1.25 4.08 -4.76
CA THR A 210 -1.24 3.80 -3.32
C THR A 210 -2.21 2.66 -3.00
N GLN A 211 -1.73 1.67 -2.25
CA GLN A 211 -2.53 0.53 -1.82
C GLN A 211 -3.17 0.77 -0.44
N PRO A 212 -4.35 0.17 -0.16
CA PRO A 212 -4.99 0.31 1.16
C PRO A 212 -4.08 -0.16 2.30
N GLU A 213 -4.08 0.60 3.40
CA GLU A 213 -3.31 0.27 4.61
C GLU A 213 -3.56 -1.15 5.11
N SER A 214 -4.83 -1.63 5.01
CA SER A 214 -5.21 -2.98 5.42
C SER A 214 -4.45 -4.07 4.66
N HIS A 215 -4.19 -3.89 3.38
CA HIS A 215 -3.45 -4.86 2.56
C HIS A 215 -1.98 -4.92 2.96
N LEU A 216 -1.35 -3.75 3.18
CA LEU A 216 0.03 -3.65 3.66
C LEU A 216 0.18 -4.30 5.04
N ARG A 217 -0.77 -4.07 5.94
CA ARG A 217 -0.77 -4.68 7.28
C ARG A 217 -0.95 -6.19 7.23
N THR A 218 -1.84 -6.68 6.37
CA THR A 218 -2.01 -8.13 6.17
C THR A 218 -0.71 -8.74 5.66
N LEU A 219 -0.05 -8.12 4.67
CA LEU A 219 1.24 -8.60 4.19
C LEU A 219 2.30 -8.58 5.29
N LEU A 220 2.41 -7.48 6.04
CA LEU A 220 3.36 -7.37 7.15
C LEU A 220 3.16 -8.47 8.19
N SER A 221 1.92 -8.75 8.59
CA SER A 221 1.60 -9.81 9.54
C SER A 221 2.02 -11.20 9.04
N LEU A 222 1.78 -11.51 7.78
CA LEU A 222 2.23 -12.76 7.15
C LEU A 222 3.76 -12.84 7.08
N GLN A 223 4.41 -11.75 6.67
CA GLN A 223 5.87 -11.69 6.60
C GLN A 223 6.53 -11.83 7.97
N GLN A 224 5.95 -11.26 9.02
CA GLN A 224 6.41 -11.46 10.41
C GLN A 224 6.29 -12.93 10.82
N LYS A 225 5.13 -13.57 10.55
CA LYS A 225 4.87 -14.97 10.85
C LYS A 225 5.88 -15.90 10.18
N PHE A 226 6.22 -15.64 8.93
CA PHE A 226 7.13 -16.48 8.13
C PHE A 226 8.58 -15.98 8.12
N LYS A 227 8.90 -14.90 8.84
CA LYS A 227 10.23 -14.26 8.87
C LYS A 227 10.74 -13.91 7.47
N ASP A 228 9.85 -13.40 6.64
CA ASP A 228 10.10 -13.06 5.24
C ASP A 228 11.00 -11.82 5.11
N ALA A 229 11.97 -11.86 4.20
CA ALA A 229 12.91 -10.76 3.97
C ALA A 229 12.25 -9.49 3.40
N GLY A 230 11.06 -9.59 2.80
CA GLY A 230 10.30 -8.46 2.28
C GLY A 230 9.69 -7.55 3.34
N MET A 231 9.78 -7.92 4.63
CA MET A 231 9.18 -7.17 5.73
C MET A 231 9.63 -5.71 5.78
N GLN A 232 10.93 -5.45 5.60
CA GLN A 232 11.48 -4.10 5.57
C GLN A 232 10.77 -3.21 4.54
N ARG A 233 10.66 -3.69 3.30
CA ARG A 233 10.02 -2.95 2.21
C ARG A 233 8.53 -2.67 2.50
N THR A 234 7.85 -3.59 3.17
CA THR A 234 6.45 -3.39 3.57
C THR A 234 6.33 -2.34 4.68
N LEU A 235 7.26 -2.32 5.64
CA LEU A 235 7.36 -1.27 6.66
C LEU A 235 7.65 0.10 6.03
N GLU A 236 8.58 0.18 5.07
CA GLU A 236 8.87 1.40 4.31
C GLU A 236 7.62 1.95 3.61
N ARG A 237 6.87 1.08 2.94
CA ARG A 237 5.58 1.47 2.30
C ARG A 237 4.57 2.00 3.30
N LEU A 238 4.43 1.33 4.45
CA LEU A 238 3.53 1.78 5.53
C LEU A 238 3.96 3.13 6.08
N ALA A 239 5.24 3.29 6.40
CA ALA A 239 5.78 4.51 6.98
C ALA A 239 5.62 5.73 6.05
N VAL A 240 5.77 5.54 4.73
CA VAL A 240 5.64 6.63 3.75
C VAL A 240 4.19 6.91 3.37
N ALA A 241 3.39 5.87 3.06
CA ALA A 241 2.02 6.07 2.60
C ALA A 241 1.04 6.38 3.75
N TYR A 242 1.32 5.85 4.94
CA TYR A 242 0.50 5.99 6.15
C TYR A 242 1.39 6.36 7.34
N PRO A 243 1.97 7.57 7.36
CA PRO A 243 3.01 7.97 8.31
C PRO A 243 2.45 8.05 9.73
N ARG A 244 2.51 6.93 10.44
CA ARG A 244 2.14 6.79 11.84
C ARG A 244 3.38 6.51 12.70
N PRO A 245 3.42 6.96 13.95
CA PRO A 245 4.55 6.70 14.85
C PRO A 245 4.91 5.22 14.95
N GLU A 246 3.90 4.33 15.03
CA GLU A 246 4.12 2.89 15.15
C GLU A 246 4.86 2.28 13.96
N TYR A 247 4.57 2.69 12.73
CA TYR A 247 5.26 2.16 11.54
C TYR A 247 6.70 2.65 11.43
N TRP A 248 6.93 3.91 11.80
CA TRP A 248 8.29 4.44 11.88
C TRP A 248 9.10 3.76 12.97
N MET A 249 8.49 3.51 14.13
CA MET A 249 9.14 2.77 15.21
C MET A 249 9.52 1.35 14.77
N ASP A 250 8.59 0.60 14.17
CA ASP A 250 8.86 -0.74 13.67
C ASP A 250 9.98 -0.74 12.61
N LEU A 251 9.99 0.25 11.71
CA LEU A 251 11.00 0.38 10.67
C LEU A 251 12.38 0.68 11.25
N VAL A 252 12.49 1.61 12.20
CA VAL A 252 13.77 1.96 12.83
C VAL A 252 14.27 0.81 13.70
N VAL A 253 13.41 0.18 14.50
CA VAL A 253 13.77 -1.02 15.30
C VAL A 253 14.23 -2.15 14.38
N PHE A 254 13.59 -2.32 13.23
CA PHE A 254 14.07 -3.31 12.25
C PHE A 254 15.45 -2.97 11.70
N ALA A 255 15.69 -1.71 11.34
CA ALA A 255 16.97 -1.23 10.82
C ALA A 255 18.09 -1.26 11.87
N ALA A 256 17.75 -1.03 13.15
CA ALA A 256 18.69 -1.02 14.27
C ALA A 256 19.03 -2.42 14.84
N ARG A 257 18.59 -3.50 14.19
CA ARG A 257 18.81 -4.88 14.71
C ARG A 257 20.28 -5.37 14.69
N ASP A 258 21.15 -4.70 13.92
CA ASP A 258 22.56 -5.08 13.91
C ASP A 258 23.22 -4.56 15.20
N PRO A 259 23.69 -5.47 16.09
CA PRO A 259 24.32 -5.08 17.34
C PRO A 259 25.69 -4.37 17.16
N ASN A 260 26.24 -4.38 15.96
CA ASN A 260 27.52 -3.76 15.63
C ASN A 260 27.38 -2.36 15.05
N LEU A 261 26.16 -1.78 15.05
CA LEU A 261 25.97 -0.42 14.55
C LEU A 261 26.79 0.58 15.39
N PRO A 262 27.57 1.47 14.74
CA PRO A 262 28.24 2.54 15.45
C PRO A 262 27.27 3.49 16.17
N ASP A 263 27.62 3.98 17.34
CA ASP A 263 26.83 4.95 18.12
C ASP A 263 26.35 6.13 17.25
N ARG A 264 27.20 6.61 16.31
CA ARG A 264 26.88 7.70 15.39
C ARG A 264 25.81 7.35 14.36
N THR A 265 25.69 6.09 13.99
CA THR A 265 24.62 5.61 13.11
C THR A 265 23.32 5.42 13.89
N LEU A 266 23.43 4.86 15.08
CA LEU A 266 22.28 4.56 15.93
C LEU A 266 21.60 5.85 16.41
N ILE A 267 22.36 6.89 16.78
CA ILE A 267 21.77 8.16 17.24
C ILE A 267 20.90 8.83 16.16
N GLU A 268 21.31 8.75 14.87
CA GLU A 268 20.53 9.35 13.78
C GLU A 268 19.17 8.67 13.58
N MET A 269 19.10 7.37 13.85
CA MET A 269 17.85 6.64 13.86
C MET A 269 16.96 7.01 15.05
N TYR A 270 17.55 7.14 16.24
CA TYR A 270 16.81 7.54 17.45
C TYR A 270 16.32 8.98 17.39
N ARG A 271 17.06 9.87 16.72
CA ARG A 271 16.60 11.23 16.41
C ARG A 271 15.33 11.21 15.55
N LEU A 272 15.29 10.32 14.55
CA LEU A 272 14.09 10.14 13.75
C LEU A 272 12.92 9.62 14.60
N LEU A 273 13.16 8.63 15.47
CA LEU A 273 12.12 8.16 16.40
C LEU A 273 11.57 9.27 17.30
N ARG A 274 12.46 10.16 17.80
CA ARG A 274 12.02 11.31 18.59
C ARG A 274 11.10 12.22 17.78
N VAL A 275 11.49 12.56 16.57
CA VAL A 275 10.73 13.43 15.66
C VAL A 275 9.34 12.87 15.32
N VAL A 276 9.22 11.57 15.12
CA VAL A 276 7.93 10.92 14.82
C VAL A 276 7.11 10.60 16.06
N GLY A 277 7.58 10.97 17.26
CA GLY A 277 6.88 10.71 18.53
C GLY A 277 7.00 9.28 19.03
N GLY A 278 7.95 8.49 18.50
CA GLY A 278 8.19 7.09 18.90
C GLY A 278 8.94 6.93 20.23
N VAL A 279 9.61 7.97 20.72
CA VAL A 279 10.37 7.95 21.99
C VAL A 279 9.43 8.16 23.21
N LYS A 280 8.28 7.50 23.19
CA LYS A 280 7.39 7.45 24.36
C LYS A 280 7.73 6.30 25.32
N GLN A 281 8.67 5.44 24.94
CA GLN A 281 9.20 4.37 25.79
C GLN A 281 10.40 4.92 26.54
N LEU A 282 10.41 4.74 27.87
CA LEU A 282 11.44 5.26 28.77
C LEU A 282 12.84 4.84 28.32
N GLU A 283 13.00 3.56 27.96
CA GLU A 283 14.28 2.95 27.57
C GLU A 283 14.89 3.65 26.35
N LEU A 284 14.08 3.96 25.33
CA LEU A 284 14.56 4.65 24.12
C LEU A 284 14.95 6.10 24.39
N GLY A 285 14.20 6.78 25.25
CA GLY A 285 14.54 8.16 25.66
C GLY A 285 15.81 8.22 26.45
N GLU A 286 16.01 7.31 27.40
CA GLU A 286 17.22 7.22 28.20
C GLU A 286 18.44 6.90 27.34
N GLU A 287 18.32 5.93 26.42
CA GLU A 287 19.40 5.55 25.51
C GLU A 287 19.78 6.69 24.57
N LEU A 288 18.80 7.41 23.99
CA LEU A 288 19.07 8.59 23.17
C LEU A 288 19.80 9.68 23.97
N ALA A 289 19.38 9.96 25.19
CA ALA A 289 20.02 10.95 26.04
C ALA A 289 21.49 10.58 26.37
N GLN A 290 21.74 9.30 26.69
CA GLN A 290 23.06 8.78 26.96
C GLN A 290 23.95 8.80 25.72
N LEU A 291 23.43 8.41 24.54
CA LEU A 291 24.13 8.49 23.26
C LEU A 291 24.52 9.92 22.93
N ALA A 292 23.59 10.87 23.03
CA ALA A 292 23.84 12.28 22.79
C ALA A 292 24.93 12.83 23.72
N ALA A 293 24.88 12.49 25.00
CA ALA A 293 25.88 12.90 25.98
C ALA A 293 27.29 12.33 25.64
N ARG A 294 27.38 11.02 25.31
CA ARG A 294 28.64 10.38 24.90
C ARG A 294 29.23 10.97 23.62
N LEU A 295 28.38 11.40 22.70
CA LEU A 295 28.79 11.99 21.42
C LEU A 295 29.09 13.50 21.49
N GLY A 296 29.05 14.09 22.72
CA GLY A 296 29.38 15.49 22.93
C GLY A 296 28.23 16.43 22.51
N GLN A 297 26.96 16.01 22.70
CA GLN A 297 25.77 16.79 22.41
C GLN A 297 24.94 17.02 23.70
N PRO A 298 25.48 17.72 24.71
CA PRO A 298 24.83 17.83 26.02
C PRO A 298 23.53 18.63 25.97
N ALA A 299 23.38 19.59 25.04
CA ALA A 299 22.15 20.35 24.87
C ALA A 299 21.01 19.45 24.36
N GLU A 300 21.29 18.54 23.40
CA GLU A 300 20.33 17.55 22.93
C GLU A 300 19.97 16.56 24.04
N ALA A 301 20.97 16.02 24.73
CA ALA A 301 20.76 15.12 25.86
C ALA A 301 19.88 15.74 26.93
N LEU A 302 20.11 17.01 27.29
CA LEU A 302 19.28 17.75 28.23
C LEU A 302 17.85 17.89 27.74
N SER A 303 17.64 18.26 26.48
CA SER A 303 16.29 18.39 25.90
C SER A 303 15.52 17.06 25.99
N VAL A 304 16.15 15.92 25.66
CA VAL A 304 15.51 14.59 25.77
C VAL A 304 15.14 14.25 27.21
N VAL A 305 16.04 14.49 28.15
CA VAL A 305 15.83 14.23 29.58
C VAL A 305 14.71 15.10 30.13
N GLU A 306 14.69 16.40 29.81
CA GLU A 306 13.63 17.31 30.29
C GLU A 306 12.25 16.92 29.73
N ASP A 307 12.17 16.53 28.43
CA ASP A 307 10.93 16.01 27.84
C ASP A 307 10.44 14.76 28.58
N ALA A 308 11.34 13.83 28.93
CA ALA A 308 11.00 12.60 29.64
C ALA A 308 10.57 12.87 31.10
N PHE A 309 11.18 13.83 31.79
CA PHE A 309 10.73 14.28 33.11
C PHE A 309 9.36 14.97 33.03
N ALA A 310 9.15 15.86 32.07
CA ALA A 310 7.87 16.53 31.85
C ALA A 310 6.73 15.54 31.54
N ALA A 311 7.02 14.49 30.77
CA ALA A 311 6.08 13.40 30.47
C ALA A 311 5.89 12.43 31.66
N GLY A 312 6.63 12.59 32.73
CA GLY A 312 6.59 11.71 33.91
C GLY A 312 7.13 10.30 33.66
N GLN A 313 7.93 10.13 32.62
CA GLN A 313 8.62 8.88 32.27
C GLN A 313 9.87 8.69 33.13
N MET A 314 10.62 9.77 33.39
CA MET A 314 11.78 9.80 34.29
C MET A 314 11.45 10.38 35.66
N GLY A 315 12.31 10.18 36.64
CA GLY A 315 12.23 10.74 37.99
C GLY A 315 11.28 9.98 38.90
N LYS A 316 10.85 8.78 38.56
CA LYS A 316 9.94 7.94 39.35
C LYS A 316 10.50 6.52 39.54
N GLY A 317 9.96 5.83 40.59
CA GLY A 317 10.31 4.45 40.86
C GLY A 317 11.75 4.24 41.33
N GLY A 318 12.25 3.02 41.20
CA GLY A 318 13.58 2.62 41.69
C GLY A 318 14.76 3.32 40.98
N GLN A 319 14.55 3.85 39.78
CA GLN A 319 15.57 4.56 38.98
C GLN A 319 15.55 6.09 39.18
N ALA A 320 14.68 6.62 40.04
CA ALA A 320 14.52 8.07 40.18
C ALA A 320 15.83 8.81 40.49
N ALA A 321 16.68 8.25 41.35
CA ALA A 321 17.97 8.84 41.72
C ALA A 321 18.96 8.82 40.52
N ALA A 322 19.00 7.74 39.73
CA ALA A 322 19.83 7.63 38.54
C ALA A 322 19.40 8.64 37.47
N HIS A 323 18.09 8.77 37.22
CA HIS A 323 17.54 9.75 36.31
C HIS A 323 17.85 11.18 36.76
N GLN A 324 17.78 11.49 38.05
CA GLN A 324 18.14 12.82 38.55
C GLN A 324 19.65 13.11 38.35
N THR A 325 20.51 12.10 38.62
CA THR A 325 21.95 12.22 38.40
C THR A 325 22.25 12.50 36.93
N LEU A 326 21.63 11.76 36.01
CA LEU A 326 21.77 12.02 34.55
C LEU A 326 21.33 13.43 34.21
N ARG A 327 20.17 13.87 34.69
CA ARG A 327 19.64 15.22 34.46
C ARG A 327 20.62 16.30 34.90
N ASP A 328 21.17 16.18 36.12
CA ASP A 328 22.08 17.15 36.67
C ASP A 328 23.43 17.21 35.92
N GLN A 329 23.92 16.05 35.49
CA GLN A 329 25.13 15.95 34.67
C GLN A 329 24.96 16.62 33.30
N VAL A 330 23.91 16.25 32.52
CA VAL A 330 23.69 16.83 31.19
C VAL A 330 23.37 18.32 31.28
N ARG A 331 22.65 18.77 32.31
CA ARG A 331 22.39 20.20 32.56
C ARG A 331 23.69 20.99 32.80
N LYS A 332 24.59 20.45 33.63
CA LYS A 332 25.90 21.07 33.90
C LYS A 332 26.71 21.20 32.62
N HIS A 333 26.77 20.13 31.80
CA HIS A 333 27.54 20.15 30.55
C HIS A 333 26.92 21.09 29.52
N ALA A 334 25.59 21.13 29.39
CA ALA A 334 24.90 22.04 28.47
C ALA A 334 25.09 23.52 28.88
N ALA A 335 25.12 23.81 30.18
CA ALA A 335 25.40 25.16 30.68
C ALA A 335 26.86 25.60 30.39
N ALA A 336 27.84 24.70 30.56
CA ALA A 336 29.22 24.97 30.21
C ALA A 336 29.36 25.23 28.70
N GLU A 337 28.81 24.38 27.84
CA GLU A 337 28.77 24.56 26.38
C GLU A 337 28.17 25.93 26.00
N ALA A 338 27.05 26.32 26.62
CA ALA A 338 26.42 27.60 26.34
C ALA A 338 27.33 28.80 26.73
N THR A 339 28.07 28.68 27.83
CA THR A 339 29.03 29.70 28.28
C THR A 339 30.20 29.87 27.32
N ASP A 340 30.72 28.76 26.83
CA ASP A 340 31.94 28.74 25.98
C ASP A 340 31.62 28.99 24.49
N ARG A 341 30.35 29.02 24.10
CA ARG A 341 29.87 29.06 22.70
C ARG A 341 30.50 30.21 21.90
N ALA A 342 30.55 31.45 22.44
CA ALA A 342 31.06 32.59 21.71
C ALA A 342 32.60 32.47 21.41
N ALA A 343 33.36 31.96 22.38
CA ALA A 343 34.77 31.70 22.20
C ALA A 343 35.04 30.54 21.23
N ALA A 344 34.23 29.49 21.32
CA ALA A 344 34.30 28.34 20.41
C ALA A 344 33.96 28.76 18.97
N GLU A 345 32.97 29.62 18.76
CA GLU A 345 32.61 30.15 17.44
C GLU A 345 33.76 30.99 16.86
N ALA A 346 34.34 31.89 17.62
CA ALA A 346 35.49 32.70 17.18
C ALA A 346 36.67 31.80 16.76
N SER A 347 36.97 30.77 17.54
CA SER A 347 38.02 29.79 17.22
C SER A 347 37.68 29.00 15.95
N ALA A 348 36.41 28.52 15.80
CA ALA A 348 35.97 27.77 14.63
C ALA A 348 36.03 28.60 13.33
N ARG A 349 35.75 29.90 13.41
CA ARG A 349 35.85 30.80 12.28
C ARG A 349 37.33 30.98 11.83
N MET A 350 38.25 30.91 12.72
CA MET A 350 39.72 31.00 12.41
C MET A 350 40.33 29.66 11.97
N ALA A 351 39.69 28.53 12.30
CA ALA A 351 40.20 27.21 11.94
C ALA A 351 40.33 27.03 10.41
N PRO A 352 41.28 26.21 9.90
CA PRO A 352 41.47 26.01 8.45
C PRO A 352 40.38 25.16 7.79
N ASN A 353 39.47 24.56 8.57
CA ASN A 353 38.37 23.69 8.10
C ASN A 353 37.02 24.06 8.74
N GLY A 354 35.94 23.51 8.21
CA GLY A 354 34.59 23.84 8.64
C GLY A 354 34.05 23.01 9.80
N ASN A 355 34.80 22.04 10.36
CA ASN A 355 34.24 21.09 11.36
C ASN A 355 33.63 21.80 12.57
N GLY A 356 34.40 22.74 13.20
CA GLY A 356 33.91 23.42 14.39
C GLY A 356 32.65 24.26 14.16
N LEU A 357 32.49 24.85 12.96
CA LEU A 357 31.27 25.58 12.62
C LEU A 357 30.08 24.64 12.46
N VAL A 358 30.27 23.46 11.83
CA VAL A 358 29.26 22.45 11.71
C VAL A 358 28.83 21.90 13.07
N ASP A 359 29.80 21.55 13.92
CA ASP A 359 29.56 20.99 15.24
C ASP A 359 28.79 21.98 16.14
N LEU A 360 29.21 23.28 16.15
CA LEU A 360 28.49 24.34 16.87
C LEU A 360 27.09 24.59 16.34
N GLY A 361 26.94 24.68 15.01
CA GLY A 361 25.64 24.88 14.39
C GLY A 361 24.70 23.74 14.71
N TRP A 362 25.17 22.50 14.69
CA TRP A 362 24.41 21.33 15.05
C TRP A 362 24.02 21.35 16.54
N ALA A 363 24.93 21.65 17.45
CA ALA A 363 24.64 21.75 18.88
C ALA A 363 23.49 22.74 19.22
N MET A 364 23.30 23.77 18.39
CA MET A 364 22.21 24.73 18.54
C MET A 364 20.86 24.20 18.05
N VAL A 365 20.84 23.18 17.20
CA VAL A 365 19.63 22.70 16.51
C VAL A 365 19.18 21.31 16.98
N ALA A 366 20.12 20.43 17.37
CA ALA A 366 19.89 19.00 17.61
C ALA A 366 18.76 18.68 18.61
N GLY A 367 18.56 19.53 19.62
CA GLY A 367 17.51 19.35 20.63
C GLY A 367 16.17 20.00 20.27
N LEU A 368 16.06 20.72 19.16
CA LEU A 368 14.85 21.48 18.82
C LEU A 368 13.78 20.60 18.16
N PRO A 369 12.49 20.85 18.44
CA PRO A 369 11.41 20.15 17.77
C PRO A 369 11.22 20.60 16.32
N LEU A 370 10.52 19.82 15.52
CA LEU A 370 10.07 20.25 14.19
C LEU A 370 9.15 21.48 14.31
N GLY A 371 9.40 22.46 13.43
CA GLY A 371 8.67 23.72 13.45
C GLY A 371 9.08 24.67 14.59
N ALA A 372 10.25 24.46 15.15
CA ALA A 372 10.83 25.41 16.12
C ALA A 372 10.89 26.84 15.54
N PRO A 373 10.77 27.88 16.38
CA PRO A 373 10.83 29.26 15.92
C PRO A 373 12.11 29.54 15.13
N ALA A 374 12.01 30.24 14.01
CA ALA A 374 13.14 30.54 13.12
C ALA A 374 14.32 31.19 13.88
N ALA A 375 14.04 32.08 14.83
CA ALA A 375 15.06 32.71 15.67
C ALA A 375 15.94 31.71 16.44
N GLN A 376 15.46 30.50 16.71
CA GLN A 376 16.22 29.46 17.40
C GLN A 376 17.00 28.57 16.44
N VAL A 377 16.50 28.34 15.22
CA VAL A 377 17.08 27.40 14.26
C VAL A 377 18.06 28.07 13.31
N GLU A 378 17.75 29.28 12.82
CA GLU A 378 18.50 29.96 11.77
C GLU A 378 19.97 30.21 12.13
N PRO A 379 20.33 30.63 13.35
CA PRO A 379 21.75 30.83 13.68
C PRO A 379 22.56 29.54 13.55
N GLY A 380 22.02 28.40 13.99
CA GLY A 380 22.66 27.09 13.85
C GLY A 380 22.78 26.64 12.40
N LEU A 381 21.71 26.82 11.59
CA LEU A 381 21.75 26.54 10.16
C LEU A 381 22.82 27.33 9.44
N ALA A 382 22.91 28.65 9.72
CA ALA A 382 23.90 29.50 9.11
C ALA A 382 25.34 29.06 9.41
N LEU A 383 25.63 28.62 10.63
CA LEU A 383 26.93 28.07 11.00
C LEU A 383 27.24 26.76 10.28
N MET A 384 26.24 25.84 10.17
CA MET A 384 26.42 24.59 9.43
C MET A 384 26.70 24.86 7.94
N GLU A 385 25.94 25.74 7.31
CA GLU A 385 26.13 26.14 5.91
C GLU A 385 27.53 26.74 5.68
N GLN A 386 27.97 27.67 6.55
CA GLN A 386 29.32 28.25 6.49
C GLN A 386 30.42 27.20 6.67
N GLY A 387 30.22 26.26 7.60
CA GLY A 387 31.18 25.18 7.85
C GLY A 387 31.28 24.22 6.65
N ILE A 388 30.17 23.86 6.05
CA ILE A 388 30.14 23.01 4.86
C ILE A 388 30.78 23.71 3.68
N ALA A 389 30.49 24.99 3.46
CA ALA A 389 31.10 25.79 2.40
C ALA A 389 32.62 25.97 2.59
N LYS A 390 33.10 26.09 3.83
CA LYS A 390 34.51 26.16 4.17
C LYS A 390 35.28 24.89 3.82
N GLY A 391 34.62 23.74 3.89
CA GLY A 391 35.19 22.44 3.52
C GLY A 391 36.16 21.85 4.54
N GLY A 392 36.96 20.87 4.10
CA GLY A 392 37.87 20.13 4.95
C GLY A 392 37.17 19.32 6.06
N LEU A 393 35.97 18.86 5.79
CA LEU A 393 35.12 18.13 6.76
C LEU A 393 35.64 16.71 6.95
N ARG A 394 35.76 16.29 8.20
CA ARG A 394 36.08 14.90 8.57
C ARG A 394 34.96 13.94 8.28
N ARG A 395 33.72 14.42 8.35
CA ARG A 395 32.48 13.67 8.19
C ARG A 395 31.49 14.44 7.32
N PRO A 396 31.70 14.50 6.01
CA PRO A 396 30.90 15.33 5.12
C PRO A 396 29.44 14.82 5.00
N VAL A 397 29.21 13.49 5.06
CA VAL A 397 27.87 12.90 5.02
C VAL A 397 27.08 13.27 6.27
N GLU A 398 27.68 13.11 7.48
CA GLU A 398 27.06 13.49 8.75
C GLU A 398 26.71 14.99 8.78
N ALA A 399 27.63 15.84 8.36
CA ALA A 399 27.42 17.30 8.35
C ALA A 399 26.21 17.71 7.49
N ARG A 400 26.07 17.12 6.31
CA ARG A 400 24.94 17.42 5.41
C ARG A 400 23.64 16.79 5.89
N LEU A 401 23.68 15.60 6.51
CA LEU A 401 22.52 15.00 7.15
C LEU A 401 22.01 15.90 8.27
N HIS A 402 22.88 16.42 9.13
CA HIS A 402 22.53 17.36 10.20
C HIS A 402 21.96 18.67 9.63
N LEU A 403 22.52 19.19 8.52
CA LEU A 403 21.97 20.36 7.84
C LEU A 403 20.53 20.08 7.37
N ALA A 404 20.28 18.93 6.75
CA ALA A 404 18.94 18.56 6.30
C ALA A 404 17.95 18.42 7.46
N MET A 405 18.38 17.84 8.58
CA MET A 405 17.57 17.74 9.81
C MET A 405 17.24 19.12 10.39
N GLY A 406 18.22 20.03 10.42
CA GLY A 406 18.01 21.42 10.81
C GLY A 406 17.05 22.16 9.88
N GLN A 407 17.14 21.93 8.56
CA GLN A 407 16.20 22.48 7.59
C GLN A 407 14.76 21.95 7.84
N LEU A 408 14.61 20.67 8.20
CA LEU A 408 13.32 20.11 8.61
C LEU A 408 12.80 20.76 9.90
N ALA A 409 13.66 20.98 10.89
CA ALA A 409 13.31 21.67 12.13
C ALA A 409 12.85 23.12 11.87
N ALA A 410 13.43 23.78 10.89
CA ALA A 410 13.03 25.13 10.43
C ALA A 410 11.76 25.13 9.53
N GLY A 411 11.17 23.97 9.24
CA GLY A 411 10.05 23.85 8.30
C GLY A 411 10.43 23.98 6.82
N ARG A 412 11.71 24.03 6.48
CA ARG A 412 12.25 24.17 5.12
C ARG A 412 12.28 22.82 4.39
N LYS A 413 11.13 22.18 4.21
CA LYS A 413 11.01 20.81 3.66
C LYS A 413 11.68 20.64 2.30
N ASP A 414 11.51 21.60 1.40
CA ASP A 414 12.03 21.47 0.04
C ASP A 414 13.57 21.57 0.02
N ALA A 415 14.16 22.45 0.83
CA ALA A 415 15.60 22.52 1.01
C ALA A 415 16.15 21.21 1.60
N ALA A 416 15.51 20.67 2.62
CA ALA A 416 15.88 19.38 3.21
C ALA A 416 15.83 18.23 2.20
N ARG A 417 14.77 18.15 1.38
CA ARG A 417 14.65 17.15 0.30
C ARG A 417 15.77 17.26 -0.72
N GLN A 418 16.16 18.48 -1.10
CA GLN A 418 17.25 18.71 -2.03
C GLN A 418 18.58 18.27 -1.41
N THR A 419 18.85 18.64 -0.15
CA THR A 419 20.07 18.27 0.59
C THR A 419 20.18 16.74 0.72
N LEU A 420 19.10 16.06 1.12
CA LEU A 420 19.05 14.59 1.27
C LEU A 420 19.21 13.88 -0.08
N LYS A 421 18.55 14.34 -1.12
CA LYS A 421 18.68 13.76 -2.47
C LYS A 421 20.11 13.84 -3.00
N ALA A 422 20.77 14.98 -2.79
CA ALA A 422 22.18 15.14 -3.16
C ALA A 422 23.08 14.19 -2.36
N LEU A 423 22.71 13.90 -1.11
CA LEU A 423 23.47 13.06 -0.21
C LEU A 423 23.36 11.55 -0.50
N GLU A 424 22.24 11.09 -1.08
CA GLU A 424 21.98 9.66 -1.33
C GLU A 424 23.10 8.94 -2.09
N ALA A 425 23.72 9.60 -3.08
CA ALA A 425 24.78 9.01 -3.87
C ALA A 425 26.08 8.87 -3.08
N GLU A 426 26.41 9.86 -2.25
CA GLU A 426 27.62 9.90 -1.42
C GLU A 426 27.52 8.95 -0.22
N ALA A 427 26.30 8.79 0.32
CA ALA A 427 26.06 7.99 1.50
C ALA A 427 26.08 6.47 1.25
N LYS A 428 26.03 5.98 0.00
CA LYS A 428 25.89 4.54 -0.31
C LYS A 428 26.90 3.63 0.36
N THR A 429 28.11 4.11 0.57
CA THR A 429 29.22 3.35 1.20
C THR A 429 29.57 3.88 2.59
N ASP A 430 28.82 4.86 3.09
CA ASP A 430 29.00 5.45 4.41
C ASP A 430 28.21 4.68 5.47
N PRO A 431 28.68 4.55 6.71
CA PRO A 431 27.89 3.98 7.81
C PRO A 431 26.52 4.64 8.02
N LEU A 432 26.33 5.87 7.55
CA LEU A 432 25.07 6.61 7.61
C LEU A 432 24.13 6.36 6.43
N ALA A 433 24.40 5.38 5.55
CA ALA A 433 23.53 5.06 4.40
C ALA A 433 22.07 4.82 4.81
N VAL A 434 21.86 4.00 5.84
CA VAL A 434 20.52 3.68 6.35
C VAL A 434 19.85 4.90 6.99
N PRO A 435 20.45 5.65 7.91
CA PRO A 435 19.90 6.92 8.39
C PRO A 435 19.53 7.90 7.28
N VAL A 436 20.40 8.10 6.28
CA VAL A 436 20.11 9.00 5.15
C VAL A 436 18.87 8.54 4.39
N GLN A 437 18.74 7.24 4.11
CA GLN A 437 17.54 6.69 3.48
C GLN A 437 16.28 6.96 4.33
N LEU A 438 16.32 6.67 5.63
CA LEU A 438 15.19 6.87 6.53
C LEU A 438 14.76 8.35 6.62
N TRP A 439 15.71 9.27 6.75
CA TRP A 439 15.43 10.70 6.77
C TRP A 439 14.91 11.22 5.42
N THR A 440 15.40 10.67 4.31
CA THR A 440 14.87 10.98 2.96
C THR A 440 13.41 10.55 2.84
N MET A 441 13.09 9.34 3.26
CA MET A 441 11.72 8.83 3.26
C MET A 441 10.81 9.69 4.16
N PHE A 442 11.28 10.08 5.33
CA PHE A 442 10.55 10.96 6.23
C PHE A 442 10.27 12.34 5.62
N ALA A 443 11.26 12.95 4.98
CA ALA A 443 11.10 14.24 4.31
C ALA A 443 10.11 14.20 3.13
N GLN A 444 9.94 13.05 2.49
CA GLN A 444 9.01 12.81 1.40
C GLN A 444 7.60 12.45 1.90
N ALA A 445 7.47 11.92 3.09
CA ALA A 445 6.21 11.48 3.65
C ALA A 445 5.21 12.65 3.82
N PRO A 446 3.89 12.40 3.68
CA PRO A 446 2.87 13.38 4.05
C PRO A 446 2.90 13.67 5.55
N ALA A 447 2.03 14.59 6.00
CA ALA A 447 1.94 14.90 7.43
C ALA A 447 1.62 13.66 8.26
N MET A 448 2.22 13.59 9.47
CA MET A 448 2.00 12.47 10.38
C MET A 448 0.52 12.28 10.70
N LEU A 449 0.07 11.05 10.62
CA LEU A 449 -1.27 10.63 11.03
C LEU A 449 -1.28 10.34 12.54
N PRO A 450 -2.43 10.51 13.23
CA PRO A 450 -2.54 10.15 14.63
C PRO A 450 -2.31 8.65 14.84
N THR A 451 -1.79 8.30 16.03
CA THR A 451 -1.66 6.89 16.44
C THR A 451 -3.04 6.23 16.40
N ARG A 452 -3.11 5.00 15.93
CA ARG A 452 -4.35 4.21 15.99
C ARG A 452 -4.68 3.91 17.46
N GLN A 453 -5.91 4.19 17.85
CA GLN A 453 -6.47 3.76 19.14
C GLN A 453 -6.89 2.29 19.07
#